data_ec60d195502d7850b8cdd74ca2a1f56f
#
_entry.id   ec60d195502d7850b8cdd74ca2a1f56f
#
_cell.length_a   1.000
_cell.length_b   1.000
_cell.length_c   1.000
_cell.angle_alpha   90.00
_cell.angle_beta   90.00
_cell.angle_gamma   90.00
#
_symmetry.space_group_name_H-M   'P 1'
#
loop_
_entity.id
_entity.type
_entity.pdbx_description
1 polymer ?
#
loop_
_entity_poly.entity_id
_entity_poly.type
_entity_poly.pdbx_seq_one_letter_code
_entity_poly.pdbx_strand_id
1 'polypeptide(L)'
;MSRPALSPALAGCTIVIAADRRAGDLASALERRGAQVYRAPALSIVPNEDDAELIARTRQLIKDPPDIVVVTTGVGLRGWIDAAHENDLAEELAVALGGAQFVARGPKAHGAIQQAGFSADWVAETETSAEVGAYLLSEGIAGRRIAIQHHGAGADGLDELLAREGADVVSITVYRWGPPPDPEIVRRSVLHAGSGEVDAVLFTSAPGAAEWIRAATRAGSLDAIRRRAAANRLLLAAVGPITAAPLRAADLRTTLAARGRLGSLVRCVVDHFGSGAAPRLRTAAGTMEMRSGGVVVDGFFVPLSRAGSSILGELFDAAGGVRTREQLGRALPRGGESAHAVEMAIARLRESLGGAASIQTIVKRGYRLTVEESA
;
A
#
# COMPACT_ATOMS: atom_id res chain seq x y z
N MET A 1 43.47 -1.75 -1.44
CA MET A 1 42.35 -1.47 -0.53
C MET A 1 41.05 -1.81 -1.28
N SER A 2 40.29 -2.79 -0.80
CA SER A 2 39.03 -3.20 -1.42
C SER A 2 38.06 -2.02 -1.35
N ARG A 3 37.40 -1.65 -2.45
CA ARG A 3 36.33 -0.63 -2.46
C ARG A 3 35.24 -1.10 -1.50
N PRO A 4 34.75 -0.25 -0.58
CA PRO A 4 33.64 -0.62 0.26
C PRO A 4 32.42 -1.02 -0.60
N ALA A 5 31.70 -2.07 -0.18
CA ALA A 5 30.50 -2.48 -0.88
C ALA A 5 29.40 -1.39 -0.73
N LEU A 6 28.67 -1.12 -1.82
CA LEU A 6 27.53 -0.21 -1.78
C LEU A 6 26.50 -0.65 -0.73
N SER A 7 25.81 0.32 -0.13
CA SER A 7 24.73 0.03 0.81
C SER A 7 23.57 -0.70 0.13
N PRO A 8 22.79 -1.52 0.86
CA PRO A 8 21.58 -2.14 0.33
C PRO A 8 20.64 -1.08 -0.28
N ALA A 9 19.91 -1.43 -1.33
CA ALA A 9 19.11 -0.49 -2.13
C ALA A 9 18.09 0.32 -1.31
N LEU A 10 17.58 -0.22 -0.21
CA LEU A 10 16.59 0.41 0.67
C LEU A 10 17.19 0.82 2.03
N ALA A 11 18.52 0.90 2.14
CA ALA A 11 19.16 1.36 3.37
C ALA A 11 18.65 2.76 3.75
N GLY A 12 18.25 2.91 5.00
CA GLY A 12 17.70 4.16 5.54
C GLY A 12 16.27 4.49 5.12
N CYS A 13 15.62 3.66 4.29
CA CYS A 13 14.20 3.82 3.98
C CYS A 13 13.31 3.29 5.11
N THR A 14 12.29 4.05 5.45
CA THR A 14 11.17 3.62 6.29
C THR A 14 9.95 3.39 5.41
N ILE A 15 9.38 2.19 5.47
CA ILE A 15 8.29 1.77 4.61
C ILE A 15 7.09 1.33 5.45
N VAL A 16 5.91 1.85 5.13
CA VAL A 16 4.64 1.45 5.72
C VAL A 16 3.93 0.45 4.80
N ILE A 17 3.44 -0.64 5.37
CA ILE A 17 2.56 -1.59 4.69
C ILE A 17 1.15 -1.39 5.25
N ALA A 18 0.27 -0.77 4.45
CA ALA A 18 -1.13 -0.51 4.81
C ALA A 18 -2.04 -1.71 4.47
N ALA A 19 -1.53 -2.92 4.62
CA ALA A 19 -2.21 -4.18 4.34
C ALA A 19 -2.12 -5.12 5.54
N ASP A 20 -3.15 -5.94 5.72
CA ASP A 20 -3.19 -6.98 6.75
C ASP A 20 -2.61 -8.31 6.20
N ARG A 21 -3.21 -8.82 5.13
CA ARG A 21 -2.82 -10.12 4.56
C ARG A 21 -1.45 -10.09 3.89
N ARG A 22 -0.63 -11.12 4.19
CA ARG A 22 0.72 -11.30 3.66
C ARG A 22 1.65 -10.10 3.89
N ALA A 23 1.31 -9.26 4.85
CA ALA A 23 2.15 -8.12 5.25
C ALA A 23 3.51 -8.59 5.77
N GLY A 24 3.59 -9.75 6.44
CA GLY A 24 4.84 -10.36 6.89
C GLY A 24 5.78 -10.74 5.75
N ASP A 25 5.27 -11.38 4.69
CA ASP A 25 6.06 -11.76 3.51
C ASP A 25 6.65 -10.52 2.83
N LEU A 26 5.82 -9.47 2.70
CA LEU A 26 6.20 -8.20 2.10
C LEU A 26 7.24 -7.47 2.95
N ALA A 27 7.04 -7.42 4.27
CA ALA A 27 7.97 -6.84 5.22
C ALA A 27 9.34 -7.52 5.12
N SER A 28 9.40 -8.84 5.28
CA SER A 28 10.64 -9.60 5.20
C SER A 28 11.39 -9.40 3.87
N ALA A 29 10.66 -9.26 2.76
CA ALA A 29 11.27 -9.01 1.46
C ALA A 29 11.91 -7.62 1.35
N LEU A 30 11.33 -6.60 2.00
CA LEU A 30 11.86 -5.23 2.04
C LEU A 30 13.01 -5.10 3.05
N GLU A 31 12.87 -5.71 4.23
CA GLU A 31 13.90 -5.72 5.28
C GLU A 31 15.20 -6.37 4.82
N ARG A 32 15.13 -7.48 4.07
CA ARG A 32 16.32 -8.08 3.43
C ARG A 32 17.06 -7.14 2.47
N ARG A 33 16.43 -6.03 2.06
CA ARG A 33 17.00 -4.99 1.21
C ARG A 33 17.41 -3.73 1.95
N GLY A 34 17.36 -3.78 3.30
CA GLY A 34 17.82 -2.72 4.18
C GLY A 34 16.76 -1.72 4.64
N ALA A 35 15.49 -1.94 4.32
CA ALA A 35 14.43 -1.06 4.80
C ALA A 35 14.05 -1.33 6.27
N GLN A 36 13.60 -0.29 6.97
CA GLN A 36 12.76 -0.42 8.16
C GLN A 36 11.30 -0.53 7.73
N VAL A 37 10.56 -1.50 8.27
CA VAL A 37 9.17 -1.74 7.84
C VAL A 37 8.22 -1.65 9.03
N TYR A 38 7.15 -0.88 8.85
CA TYR A 38 6.04 -0.78 9.79
C TYR A 38 4.77 -1.32 9.15
N ARG A 39 4.12 -2.27 9.81
CA ARG A 39 2.82 -2.78 9.40
C ARG A 39 1.75 -1.92 10.06
N ALA A 40 0.95 -1.24 9.24
CA ALA A 40 -0.16 -0.38 9.66
C ALA A 40 -1.42 -0.73 8.85
N PRO A 41 -1.99 -1.95 9.04
CA PRO A 41 -3.17 -2.37 8.31
C PRO A 41 -4.32 -1.42 8.61
N ALA A 42 -4.82 -0.75 7.58
CA ALA A 42 -5.88 0.25 7.70
C ALA A 42 -7.27 -0.39 7.88
N LEU A 43 -7.39 -1.68 7.62
CA LEU A 43 -8.58 -2.52 7.83
C LEU A 43 -8.16 -3.90 8.30
N SER A 44 -9.02 -4.55 9.08
CA SER A 44 -8.96 -5.99 9.35
C SER A 44 -9.95 -6.74 8.45
N ILE A 45 -9.70 -8.03 8.31
CA ILE A 45 -10.70 -8.98 7.78
C ILE A 45 -11.32 -9.64 9.01
N VAL A 46 -12.61 -9.41 9.19
CA VAL A 46 -13.40 -10.07 10.23
C VAL A 46 -14.12 -11.23 9.58
N PRO A 47 -13.79 -12.49 9.92
CA PRO A 47 -14.55 -13.65 9.47
C PRO A 47 -16.00 -13.57 9.97
N ASN A 48 -16.92 -14.11 9.21
CA ASN A 48 -18.31 -14.28 9.61
C ASN A 48 -18.56 -15.74 10.01
N GLU A 49 -17.64 -16.35 10.76
CA GLU A 49 -17.67 -17.77 11.12
C GLU A 49 -18.96 -18.14 11.88
N ASP A 50 -19.39 -17.26 12.78
CA ASP A 50 -20.63 -17.41 13.57
C ASP A 50 -21.85 -16.69 12.94
N ASP A 51 -21.77 -16.29 11.68
CA ASP A 51 -22.84 -15.53 11.05
C ASP A 51 -24.02 -16.43 10.69
N ALA A 52 -25.10 -16.33 11.46
CA ALA A 52 -26.32 -17.06 11.21
C ALA A 52 -26.88 -16.86 9.78
N GLU A 53 -26.64 -15.70 9.17
CA GLU A 53 -27.02 -15.41 7.79
C GLU A 53 -26.21 -16.23 6.79
N LEU A 54 -24.89 -16.32 6.94
CA LEU A 54 -24.03 -17.15 6.08
C LEU A 54 -24.48 -18.61 6.11
N ILE A 55 -24.72 -19.14 7.30
CA ILE A 55 -25.17 -20.53 7.48
C ILE A 55 -26.58 -20.74 6.93
N ALA A 56 -27.51 -19.80 7.13
CA ALA A 56 -28.86 -19.87 6.55
C ALA A 56 -28.80 -19.84 5.00
N ARG A 57 -27.99 -18.99 4.39
CA ARG A 57 -27.78 -18.94 2.94
C ARG A 57 -27.12 -20.22 2.42
N THR A 58 -26.16 -20.77 3.16
CA THR A 58 -25.51 -22.04 2.82
C THR A 58 -26.55 -23.20 2.81
N ARG A 59 -27.39 -23.29 3.83
CA ARG A 59 -28.49 -24.28 3.86
C ARG A 59 -29.52 -24.06 2.76
N GLN A 60 -29.78 -22.81 2.39
CA GLN A 60 -30.68 -22.49 1.26
C GLN A 60 -30.10 -23.03 -0.05
N LEU A 61 -28.78 -22.85 -0.31
CA LEU A 61 -28.11 -23.36 -1.50
C LEU A 61 -27.95 -24.88 -1.50
N ILE A 62 -27.84 -25.50 -0.35
CA ILE A 62 -27.87 -26.99 -0.24
C ILE A 62 -29.23 -27.52 -0.63
N LYS A 63 -30.31 -26.90 -0.15
CA LYS A 63 -31.68 -27.32 -0.45
C LYS A 63 -32.07 -27.10 -1.91
N ASP A 64 -31.69 -25.94 -2.45
CA ASP A 64 -31.98 -25.50 -3.81
C ASP A 64 -30.65 -25.10 -4.48
N PRO A 65 -29.93 -26.07 -5.11
CA PRO A 65 -28.62 -25.83 -5.69
C PRO A 65 -28.57 -24.71 -6.74
N PRO A 66 -27.46 -23.96 -6.83
CA PRO A 66 -27.31 -22.92 -7.84
C PRO A 66 -26.93 -23.52 -9.19
N ASP A 67 -27.36 -22.86 -10.29
CA ASP A 67 -26.87 -23.14 -11.64
C ASP A 67 -25.48 -22.57 -11.87
N ILE A 68 -25.19 -21.41 -11.19
CA ILE A 68 -23.93 -20.69 -11.35
C ILE A 68 -23.40 -20.26 -9.98
N VAL A 69 -22.10 -20.41 -9.79
CA VAL A 69 -21.39 -19.89 -8.60
C VAL A 69 -20.38 -18.85 -9.05
N VAL A 70 -20.57 -17.59 -8.67
CA VAL A 70 -19.64 -16.49 -8.90
C VAL A 70 -18.71 -16.35 -7.69
N VAL A 71 -17.42 -16.55 -7.91
CA VAL A 71 -16.39 -16.40 -6.87
C VAL A 71 -15.64 -15.08 -7.09
N THR A 72 -15.86 -14.10 -6.22
CA THR A 72 -15.20 -12.79 -6.34
C THR A 72 -13.84 -12.76 -5.68
N THR A 73 -13.60 -13.58 -4.64
CA THR A 73 -12.30 -13.66 -3.97
C THR A 73 -11.94 -15.06 -3.53
N GLY A 74 -10.67 -15.43 -3.68
CA GLY A 74 -10.20 -16.73 -3.20
C GLY A 74 -10.22 -16.86 -1.67
N VAL A 75 -10.17 -15.77 -0.91
CA VAL A 75 -10.32 -15.83 0.55
C VAL A 75 -11.78 -16.05 0.94
N GLY A 76 -12.70 -15.46 0.20
CA GLY A 76 -14.11 -15.65 0.47
C GLY A 76 -14.55 -17.09 0.21
N LEU A 77 -14.14 -17.69 -0.90
CA LEU A 77 -14.49 -19.10 -1.15
C LEU A 77 -13.93 -20.03 -0.07
N ARG A 78 -12.64 -19.87 0.31
CA ARG A 78 -12.07 -20.68 1.40
C ARG A 78 -12.80 -20.48 2.71
N GLY A 79 -13.04 -19.24 3.13
CA GLY A 79 -13.78 -18.96 4.35
C GLY A 79 -15.23 -19.50 4.34
N TRP A 80 -15.90 -19.53 3.16
CA TRP A 80 -17.22 -20.17 3.05
C TRP A 80 -17.14 -21.67 3.27
N ILE A 81 -16.15 -22.34 2.67
CA ILE A 81 -15.92 -23.77 2.86
C ILE A 81 -15.53 -24.07 4.31
N ASP A 82 -14.66 -23.25 4.92
CA ASP A 82 -14.25 -23.39 6.33
C ASP A 82 -15.47 -23.26 7.25
N ALA A 83 -16.33 -22.23 7.05
CA ALA A 83 -17.56 -22.07 7.80
C ALA A 83 -18.56 -23.22 7.61
N ALA A 84 -18.63 -23.80 6.40
CA ALA A 84 -19.43 -24.98 6.13
C ALA A 84 -18.89 -26.21 6.89
N HIS A 85 -17.56 -26.39 6.96
CA HIS A 85 -16.93 -27.46 7.76
C HIS A 85 -17.23 -27.32 9.26
N GLU A 86 -17.13 -26.11 9.81
CA GLU A 86 -17.40 -25.85 11.23
C GLU A 86 -18.86 -26.09 11.63
N ASN A 87 -19.76 -26.08 10.66
CA ASN A 87 -21.21 -26.31 10.86
C ASN A 87 -21.71 -27.62 10.29
N ASP A 88 -20.83 -28.59 10.00
CA ASP A 88 -21.13 -29.92 9.46
C ASP A 88 -21.93 -29.90 8.14
N LEU A 89 -21.76 -28.86 7.31
CA LEU A 89 -22.45 -28.66 6.02
C LEU A 89 -21.55 -28.88 4.81
N ALA A 90 -20.26 -29.16 4.99
CA ALA A 90 -19.28 -29.13 3.91
C ALA A 90 -19.53 -30.18 2.82
N GLU A 91 -19.90 -31.42 3.20
CA GLU A 91 -20.18 -32.51 2.24
C GLU A 91 -21.44 -32.20 1.42
N GLU A 92 -22.51 -31.77 2.08
CA GLU A 92 -23.76 -31.41 1.44
C GLU A 92 -23.59 -30.20 0.51
N LEU A 93 -22.84 -29.21 0.95
CA LEU A 93 -22.48 -28.04 0.13
C LEU A 93 -21.66 -28.45 -1.11
N ALA A 94 -20.66 -29.32 -0.96
CA ALA A 94 -19.85 -29.78 -2.08
C ALA A 94 -20.72 -30.52 -3.12
N VAL A 95 -21.67 -31.31 -2.71
CA VAL A 95 -22.63 -31.98 -3.59
C VAL A 95 -23.52 -30.96 -4.31
N ALA A 96 -24.05 -29.97 -3.56
CA ALA A 96 -24.93 -28.92 -4.12
C ALA A 96 -24.22 -28.04 -5.16
N LEU A 97 -22.94 -27.75 -4.93
CA LEU A 97 -22.14 -26.93 -5.85
C LEU A 97 -21.52 -27.73 -7.02
N GLY A 98 -21.49 -29.07 -6.92
CA GLY A 98 -20.81 -29.94 -7.90
C GLY A 98 -21.42 -29.90 -9.31
N GLY A 99 -22.69 -29.53 -9.45
CA GLY A 99 -23.38 -29.36 -10.74
C GLY A 99 -23.37 -27.92 -11.28
N ALA A 100 -22.83 -26.97 -10.54
CA ALA A 100 -22.88 -25.56 -10.89
C ALA A 100 -21.73 -25.17 -11.84
N GLN A 101 -21.98 -24.19 -12.71
CA GLN A 101 -20.95 -23.49 -13.48
C GLN A 101 -20.21 -22.51 -12.59
N PHE A 102 -18.88 -22.61 -12.52
CA PHE A 102 -18.07 -21.70 -11.73
C PHE A 102 -17.49 -20.55 -12.56
N VAL A 103 -17.77 -19.33 -12.10
CA VAL A 103 -17.27 -18.09 -12.71
C VAL A 103 -16.34 -17.39 -11.72
N ALA A 104 -15.07 -17.20 -12.09
CA ALA A 104 -14.07 -16.58 -11.27
C ALA A 104 -13.83 -15.13 -11.69
N ARG A 105 -13.84 -14.17 -10.74
CA ARG A 105 -13.51 -12.78 -11.02
C ARG A 105 -12.02 -12.55 -11.32
N GLY A 106 -11.17 -13.54 -11.11
CA GLY A 106 -9.74 -13.41 -11.38
C GLY A 106 -8.90 -14.59 -10.88
N PRO A 107 -7.57 -14.52 -11.07
CA PRO A 107 -6.67 -15.67 -10.82
C PRO A 107 -6.68 -16.20 -9.37
N LYS A 108 -6.92 -15.33 -8.38
CA LYS A 108 -6.99 -15.73 -6.96
C LYS A 108 -8.27 -16.50 -6.65
N ALA A 109 -9.38 -16.12 -7.26
CA ALA A 109 -10.65 -16.83 -7.18
C ALA A 109 -10.53 -18.17 -7.90
N HIS A 110 -9.97 -18.19 -9.12
CA HIS A 110 -9.71 -19.41 -9.87
C HIS A 110 -8.87 -20.42 -9.09
N GLY A 111 -7.74 -19.99 -8.51
CA GLY A 111 -6.91 -20.89 -7.69
C GLY A 111 -7.62 -21.45 -6.46
N ALA A 112 -8.55 -20.70 -5.86
CA ALA A 112 -9.34 -21.19 -4.73
C ALA A 112 -10.42 -22.20 -5.16
N ILE A 113 -11.05 -22.00 -6.33
CA ILE A 113 -11.98 -22.96 -6.93
C ILE A 113 -11.28 -24.30 -7.14
N GLN A 114 -10.07 -24.28 -7.73
CA GLN A 114 -9.27 -25.49 -7.94
C GLN A 114 -8.87 -26.16 -6.61
N GLN A 115 -8.47 -25.39 -5.60
CA GLN A 115 -8.14 -25.93 -4.27
C GLN A 115 -9.34 -26.58 -3.58
N ALA A 116 -10.55 -26.11 -3.87
CA ALA A 116 -11.79 -26.66 -3.37
C ALA A 116 -12.26 -27.92 -4.12
N GLY A 117 -11.53 -28.36 -5.14
CA GLY A 117 -11.86 -29.55 -5.93
C GLY A 117 -12.81 -29.26 -7.11
N PHE A 118 -13.11 -28.01 -7.42
CA PHE A 118 -13.94 -27.60 -8.54
C PHE A 118 -13.13 -27.09 -9.72
N SER A 119 -13.76 -26.93 -10.88
CA SER A 119 -13.19 -26.30 -12.07
C SER A 119 -13.91 -24.98 -12.36
N ALA A 120 -13.16 -23.92 -12.70
CA ALA A 120 -13.77 -22.70 -13.18
C ALA A 120 -14.03 -22.82 -14.69
N ASP A 121 -15.26 -22.56 -15.09
CA ASP A 121 -15.68 -22.57 -16.50
C ASP A 121 -15.25 -21.28 -17.21
N TRP A 122 -15.17 -20.17 -16.45
CA TRP A 122 -14.74 -18.88 -16.95
C TRP A 122 -14.01 -18.05 -15.90
N VAL A 123 -13.04 -17.23 -16.35
CA VAL A 123 -12.22 -16.38 -15.50
C VAL A 123 -12.09 -15.01 -16.13
N ALA A 124 -12.46 -13.94 -15.41
CA ALA A 124 -12.30 -12.58 -15.90
C ALA A 124 -10.82 -12.19 -16.05
N GLU A 125 -10.50 -11.52 -17.15
CA GLU A 125 -9.15 -11.04 -17.48
C GLU A 125 -8.81 -9.74 -16.74
N THR A 126 -9.80 -8.84 -16.60
CA THR A 126 -9.63 -7.54 -15.95
C THR A 126 -9.80 -7.57 -14.43
N GLU A 127 -10.13 -8.73 -13.87
CA GLU A 127 -10.39 -8.94 -12.44
C GLU A 127 -11.54 -8.04 -11.90
N THR A 128 -12.52 -7.68 -12.73
CA THR A 128 -13.63 -6.79 -12.36
C THR A 128 -14.98 -7.51 -12.31
N SER A 129 -15.90 -7.08 -11.42
CA SER A 129 -17.28 -7.55 -11.39
C SER A 129 -18.07 -7.10 -12.61
N ALA A 130 -17.70 -5.98 -13.23
CA ALA A 130 -18.31 -5.52 -14.47
C ALA A 130 -18.09 -6.50 -15.63
N GLU A 131 -16.90 -7.08 -15.75
CA GLU A 131 -16.59 -8.10 -16.77
C GLU A 131 -17.33 -9.41 -16.50
N VAL A 132 -17.41 -9.82 -15.20
CA VAL A 132 -18.22 -10.98 -14.79
C VAL A 132 -19.70 -10.76 -15.18
N GLY A 133 -20.25 -9.59 -14.91
CA GLY A 133 -21.62 -9.24 -15.27
C GLY A 133 -21.85 -9.31 -16.77
N ALA A 134 -20.97 -8.70 -17.58
CA ALA A 134 -21.05 -8.71 -19.04
C ALA A 134 -21.02 -10.15 -19.61
N TYR A 135 -20.13 -11.00 -19.08
CA TYR A 135 -20.07 -12.42 -19.47
C TYR A 135 -21.37 -13.13 -19.16
N LEU A 136 -21.87 -13.04 -17.93
CA LEU A 136 -23.10 -13.71 -17.50
C LEU A 136 -24.33 -13.27 -18.31
N LEU A 137 -24.43 -11.98 -18.63
CA LEU A 137 -25.48 -11.47 -19.50
C LEU A 137 -25.43 -12.05 -20.92
N SER A 138 -24.22 -12.27 -21.45
CA SER A 138 -24.05 -12.90 -22.77
C SER A 138 -24.46 -14.36 -22.80
N GLU A 139 -24.38 -15.07 -21.67
CA GLU A 139 -24.78 -16.48 -21.55
C GLU A 139 -26.29 -16.70 -21.38
N GLY A 140 -27.06 -15.61 -21.08
CA GLY A 140 -28.50 -15.71 -20.83
C GLY A 140 -28.82 -16.32 -19.47
N ILE A 141 -29.14 -15.46 -18.51
CA ILE A 141 -29.29 -15.83 -17.07
C ILE A 141 -30.72 -15.81 -16.56
N ALA A 142 -31.68 -15.42 -17.38
CA ALA A 142 -33.08 -15.33 -16.96
C ALA A 142 -33.58 -16.69 -16.42
N GLY A 143 -34.11 -16.67 -15.21
CA GLY A 143 -34.60 -17.87 -14.49
C GLY A 143 -33.50 -18.74 -13.90
N ARG A 144 -32.21 -18.44 -14.10
CA ARG A 144 -31.10 -19.19 -13.48
C ARG A 144 -30.87 -18.74 -12.05
N ARG A 145 -30.51 -19.69 -11.20
CA ARG A 145 -30.13 -19.43 -9.80
C ARG A 145 -28.63 -19.22 -9.71
N ILE A 146 -28.24 -18.05 -9.18
CA ILE A 146 -26.83 -17.62 -9.15
C ILE A 146 -26.42 -17.34 -7.71
N ALA A 147 -25.48 -18.13 -7.19
CA ALA A 147 -24.83 -17.85 -5.92
C ALA A 147 -23.62 -16.91 -6.15
N ILE A 148 -23.59 -15.77 -5.47
CA ILE A 148 -22.49 -14.82 -5.58
C ILE A 148 -21.74 -14.76 -4.26
N GLN A 149 -20.51 -15.25 -4.23
CA GLN A 149 -19.62 -15.09 -3.07
C GLN A 149 -18.97 -13.72 -3.15
N HIS A 150 -19.43 -12.79 -2.28
CA HIS A 150 -18.96 -11.43 -2.21
C HIS A 150 -17.60 -11.28 -1.52
N HIS A 151 -16.88 -10.22 -1.87
CA HIS A 151 -15.75 -9.71 -1.11
C HIS A 151 -16.25 -8.88 0.07
N GLY A 152 -15.36 -8.58 1.03
CA GLY A 152 -15.70 -7.89 2.28
C GLY A 152 -16.28 -6.47 2.18
N ALA A 153 -16.33 -5.88 0.98
CA ALA A 153 -16.99 -4.60 0.74
C ALA A 153 -18.51 -4.74 0.49
N GLY A 154 -19.04 -5.99 0.43
CA GLY A 154 -20.44 -6.27 0.11
C GLY A 154 -20.73 -6.23 -1.39
N ALA A 155 -21.99 -6.07 -1.73
CA ALA A 155 -22.47 -5.96 -3.11
C ALA A 155 -21.82 -4.77 -3.84
N ASP A 156 -21.39 -5.02 -5.06
CA ASP A 156 -20.73 -4.04 -5.95
C ASP A 156 -21.58 -3.71 -7.18
N GLY A 157 -22.90 -3.91 -7.06
CA GLY A 157 -23.90 -3.68 -8.12
C GLY A 157 -24.11 -4.90 -9.02
N LEU A 158 -23.37 -6.00 -8.83
CA LEU A 158 -23.52 -7.21 -9.61
C LEU A 158 -24.86 -7.90 -9.32
N ASP A 159 -25.25 -8.00 -8.06
CA ASP A 159 -26.50 -8.61 -7.61
C ASP A 159 -27.72 -7.93 -8.24
N GLU A 160 -27.77 -6.61 -8.16
CA GLU A 160 -28.85 -5.81 -8.71
C GLU A 160 -28.88 -5.88 -10.25
N LEU A 161 -27.73 -5.99 -10.89
CA LEU A 161 -27.63 -6.17 -12.34
C LEU A 161 -28.25 -7.51 -12.74
N LEU A 162 -27.80 -8.62 -12.13
CA LEU A 162 -28.26 -9.95 -12.51
C LEU A 162 -29.73 -10.20 -12.12
N ALA A 163 -30.16 -9.66 -10.99
CA ALA A 163 -31.56 -9.75 -10.57
C ALA A 163 -32.50 -8.99 -11.53
N ARG A 164 -32.10 -7.84 -12.04
CA ARG A 164 -32.89 -7.06 -13.06
C ARG A 164 -33.03 -7.82 -14.37
N GLU A 165 -32.06 -8.64 -14.72
CA GLU A 165 -32.09 -9.49 -15.91
C GLU A 165 -32.77 -10.85 -15.66
N GLY A 166 -33.47 -10.99 -14.51
CA GLY A 166 -34.34 -12.13 -14.22
C GLY A 166 -33.65 -13.33 -13.56
N ALA A 167 -32.43 -13.19 -13.04
CA ALA A 167 -31.79 -14.25 -12.27
C ALA A 167 -32.31 -14.30 -10.82
N ASP A 168 -32.36 -15.51 -10.22
CA ASP A 168 -32.55 -15.71 -8.77
C ASP A 168 -31.18 -15.63 -8.08
N VAL A 169 -30.87 -14.48 -7.47
CA VAL A 169 -29.56 -14.20 -6.90
C VAL A 169 -29.51 -14.52 -5.41
N VAL A 170 -28.56 -15.35 -5.01
CA VAL A 170 -28.25 -15.66 -3.60
C VAL A 170 -26.87 -15.09 -3.25
N SER A 171 -26.84 -14.02 -2.46
CA SER A 171 -25.63 -13.36 -2.00
C SER A 171 -25.01 -14.07 -0.81
N ILE A 172 -23.74 -14.41 -0.89
CA ILE A 172 -22.94 -15.06 0.17
C ILE A 172 -21.85 -14.08 0.64
N THR A 173 -22.02 -13.51 1.81
CA THR A 173 -21.01 -12.64 2.45
C THR A 173 -20.26 -13.41 3.52
N VAL A 174 -19.00 -13.72 3.29
CA VAL A 174 -18.21 -14.62 4.15
C VAL A 174 -17.35 -13.86 5.16
N TYR A 175 -16.95 -12.64 4.81
CA TYR A 175 -16.15 -11.77 5.67
C TYR A 175 -16.56 -10.32 5.47
N ARG A 176 -16.30 -9.53 6.49
CA ARG A 176 -16.50 -8.07 6.43
C ARG A 176 -15.17 -7.34 6.66
N TRP A 177 -15.11 -6.14 6.15
CA TRP A 177 -14.03 -5.26 6.53
C TRP A 177 -14.33 -4.70 7.92
N GLY A 178 -13.47 -5.03 8.86
CA GLY A 178 -13.50 -4.48 10.21
C GLY A 178 -12.59 -3.25 10.36
N PRO A 179 -12.66 -2.59 11.53
CA PRO A 179 -11.76 -1.50 11.84
C PRO A 179 -10.30 -1.96 11.81
N PRO A 180 -9.34 -1.04 11.73
CA PRO A 180 -7.93 -1.39 11.84
C PRO A 180 -7.66 -2.09 13.18
N PRO A 181 -6.80 -3.12 13.22
CA PRO A 181 -6.47 -3.82 14.46
C PRO A 181 -5.86 -2.88 15.51
N ASP A 182 -5.12 -1.88 15.05
CA ASP A 182 -4.58 -0.79 15.88
C ASP A 182 -4.77 0.55 15.15
N PRO A 183 -5.83 1.31 15.51
CA PRO A 183 -6.09 2.63 14.93
C PRO A 183 -4.97 3.65 15.15
N GLU A 184 -4.22 3.52 16.25
CA GLU A 184 -3.15 4.45 16.58
C GLU A 184 -1.91 4.23 15.69
N ILE A 185 -1.60 2.99 15.34
CA ILE A 185 -0.54 2.69 14.37
C ILE A 185 -0.91 3.28 13.00
N VAL A 186 -2.17 3.17 12.57
CA VAL A 186 -2.63 3.78 11.32
C VAL A 186 -2.53 5.29 11.39
N ARG A 187 -3.00 5.92 12.47
CA ARG A 187 -2.88 7.36 12.70
C ARG A 187 -1.42 7.83 12.64
N ARG A 188 -0.51 7.13 13.31
CA ARG A 188 0.92 7.43 13.26
C ARG A 188 1.48 7.29 11.84
N SER A 189 1.08 6.24 11.10
CA SER A 189 1.56 6.01 9.73
C SER A 189 1.24 7.19 8.80
N VAL A 190 0.03 7.77 8.89
CA VAL A 190 -0.37 8.91 8.07
C VAL A 190 0.31 10.21 8.50
N LEU A 191 0.53 10.43 9.80
CA LEU A 191 1.29 11.57 10.31
C LEU A 191 2.75 11.51 9.86
N HIS A 192 3.41 10.34 10.00
CA HIS A 192 4.80 10.13 9.58
C HIS A 192 4.97 10.22 8.06
N ALA A 193 3.96 9.78 7.28
CA ALA A 193 3.97 9.98 5.83
C ALA A 193 3.91 11.47 5.45
N GLY A 194 3.15 12.27 6.20
CA GLY A 194 3.08 13.73 6.02
C GLY A 194 4.33 14.48 6.49
N SER A 195 4.94 14.06 7.61
CA SER A 195 6.09 14.74 8.22
C SER A 195 7.45 14.39 7.59
N GLY A 196 7.55 13.32 6.80
CA GLY A 196 8.81 12.90 6.19
C GLY A 196 9.54 11.78 6.90
N GLU A 197 8.92 11.18 7.88
CA GLU A 197 9.45 10.03 8.62
C GLU A 197 9.19 8.69 7.92
N VAL A 198 8.52 8.72 6.75
CA VAL A 198 8.21 7.58 5.89
C VAL A 198 8.56 7.92 4.45
N ASP A 199 9.20 6.98 3.76
CA ASP A 199 9.64 7.08 2.36
C ASP A 199 8.66 6.41 1.40
N ALA A 200 7.95 5.37 1.85
CA ALA A 200 6.96 4.69 1.02
C ALA A 200 5.78 4.15 1.83
N VAL A 201 4.60 4.13 1.20
CA VAL A 201 3.40 3.42 1.70
C VAL A 201 2.90 2.47 0.63
N LEU A 202 2.68 1.20 1.02
CA LEU A 202 2.31 0.12 0.11
C LEU A 202 0.89 -0.35 0.35
N PHE A 203 0.13 -0.48 -0.74
CA PHE A 203 -1.28 -0.86 -0.72
C PHE A 203 -1.51 -2.12 -1.55
N THR A 204 -2.27 -3.07 -1.00
CA THR A 204 -2.62 -4.34 -1.65
C THR A 204 -4.13 -4.50 -1.88
N SER A 205 -4.96 -3.55 -1.39
CA SER A 205 -6.41 -3.56 -1.60
C SER A 205 -6.97 -2.14 -1.68
N ALA A 206 -8.01 -1.95 -2.49
CA ALA A 206 -8.70 -0.66 -2.63
C ALA A 206 -9.39 -0.22 -1.33
N PRO A 207 -10.12 -1.09 -0.59
CA PRO A 207 -10.69 -0.70 0.71
C PRO A 207 -9.64 -0.25 1.72
N GLY A 208 -8.50 -0.93 1.81
CA GLY A 208 -7.38 -0.53 2.70
C GLY A 208 -6.79 0.82 2.31
N ALA A 209 -6.64 1.10 1.01
CA ALA A 209 -6.19 2.39 0.52
C ALA A 209 -7.19 3.51 0.87
N ALA A 210 -8.50 3.26 0.66
CA ALA A 210 -9.56 4.22 0.99
C ALA A 210 -9.60 4.54 2.49
N GLU A 211 -9.48 3.54 3.36
CA GLU A 211 -9.48 3.77 4.81
C GLU A 211 -8.23 4.52 5.28
N TRP A 212 -7.06 4.20 4.72
CA TRP A 212 -5.83 4.94 5.01
C TRP A 212 -5.95 6.42 4.61
N ILE A 213 -6.58 6.73 3.47
CA ILE A 213 -6.86 8.11 3.02
C ILE A 213 -7.81 8.78 4.01
N ARG A 214 -8.89 8.09 4.44
CA ARG A 214 -9.80 8.63 5.47
C ARG A 214 -9.06 8.93 6.78
N ALA A 215 -8.15 8.05 7.19
CA ALA A 215 -7.30 8.29 8.36
C ALA A 215 -6.38 9.52 8.16
N ALA A 216 -5.78 9.68 6.96
CA ALA A 216 -4.96 10.85 6.63
C ALA A 216 -5.78 12.16 6.65
N THR A 217 -7.02 12.11 6.17
CA THR A 217 -7.96 13.25 6.21
C THR A 217 -8.31 13.62 7.65
N ARG A 218 -8.71 12.62 8.46
CA ARG A 218 -9.02 12.83 9.89
C ARG A 218 -7.83 13.38 10.69
N ALA A 219 -6.61 12.98 10.35
CA ALA A 219 -5.39 13.45 11.00
C ALA A 219 -4.88 14.80 10.44
N GLY A 220 -5.53 15.38 9.43
CA GLY A 220 -5.10 16.64 8.80
C GLY A 220 -3.78 16.54 8.03
N SER A 221 -3.32 15.33 7.69
CA SER A 221 -2.02 15.10 7.03
C SER A 221 -2.11 14.94 5.50
N LEU A 222 -3.32 14.84 4.93
CA LEU A 222 -3.52 14.51 3.52
C LEU A 222 -2.82 15.48 2.56
N ASP A 223 -2.89 16.80 2.81
CA ASP A 223 -2.25 17.79 1.94
C ASP A 223 -0.72 17.73 2.00
N ALA A 224 -0.15 17.43 3.17
CA ALA A 224 1.28 17.20 3.30
C ALA A 224 1.71 15.94 2.54
N ILE A 225 0.93 14.88 2.62
CA ILE A 225 1.13 13.64 1.86
C ILE A 225 1.07 13.92 0.35
N ARG A 226 0.08 14.69 -0.14
CA ARG A 226 -0.02 15.08 -1.56
C ARG A 226 1.24 15.81 -2.04
N ARG A 227 1.65 16.85 -1.31
CA ARG A 227 2.87 17.61 -1.67
C ARG A 227 4.10 16.71 -1.73
N ARG A 228 4.29 15.83 -0.77
CA ARG A 228 5.44 14.93 -0.73
C ARG A 228 5.40 13.88 -1.86
N ALA A 229 4.22 13.31 -2.13
CA ALA A 229 4.04 12.37 -3.23
C ALA A 229 4.27 13.05 -4.60
N ALA A 230 3.74 14.27 -4.81
CA ALA A 230 3.96 15.04 -6.02
C ALA A 230 5.45 15.37 -6.25
N ALA A 231 6.18 15.65 -5.17
CA ALA A 231 7.63 15.92 -5.19
C ALA A 231 8.51 14.66 -5.26
N ASN A 232 7.94 13.45 -5.42
CA ASN A 232 8.64 12.17 -5.32
C ASN A 232 9.41 11.93 -3.99
N ARG A 233 9.02 12.64 -2.94
CA ARG A 233 9.56 12.50 -1.57
C ARG A 233 8.85 11.43 -0.75
N LEU A 234 7.74 10.92 -1.25
CA LEU A 234 6.95 9.83 -0.69
C LEU A 234 6.45 8.97 -1.83
N LEU A 235 6.82 7.71 -1.85
CA LEU A 235 6.29 6.74 -2.79
C LEU A 235 4.98 6.17 -2.26
N LEU A 236 3.88 6.35 -2.98
CA LEU A 236 2.64 5.59 -2.77
C LEU A 236 2.56 4.52 -3.85
N ALA A 237 2.67 3.25 -3.46
CA ALA A 237 2.70 2.15 -4.41
C ALA A 237 1.51 1.20 -4.21
N ALA A 238 0.82 0.89 -5.28
CA ALA A 238 -0.33 -0.01 -5.30
C ALA A 238 -0.05 -1.26 -6.13
N VAL A 239 -0.57 -2.40 -5.69
CA VAL A 239 -0.38 -3.69 -6.35
C VAL A 239 -1.03 -3.76 -7.74
N GLY A 240 -2.02 -2.90 -8.00
CA GLY A 240 -2.74 -2.86 -9.28
C GLY A 240 -3.66 -1.65 -9.41
N PRO A 241 -4.30 -1.47 -10.58
CA PRO A 241 -5.10 -0.28 -10.91
C PRO A 241 -6.32 -0.11 -10.00
N ILE A 242 -7.02 -1.19 -9.64
CA ILE A 242 -8.17 -1.16 -8.74
C ILE A 242 -7.75 -0.66 -7.34
N THR A 243 -6.61 -1.14 -6.84
CA THR A 243 -6.05 -0.70 -5.54
C THR A 243 -5.65 0.77 -5.59
N ALA A 244 -5.19 1.28 -6.72
CA ALA A 244 -4.79 2.67 -6.89
C ALA A 244 -5.96 3.64 -7.09
N ALA A 245 -7.15 3.15 -7.47
CA ALA A 245 -8.29 4.01 -7.79
C ALA A 245 -8.64 5.02 -6.67
N PRO A 246 -8.80 4.63 -5.38
CA PRO A 246 -9.07 5.58 -4.32
C PRO A 246 -7.92 6.58 -4.08
N LEU A 247 -6.65 6.17 -4.28
CA LEU A 247 -5.50 7.06 -4.16
C LEU A 247 -5.52 8.15 -5.24
N ARG A 248 -5.80 7.77 -6.49
CA ARG A 248 -5.93 8.70 -7.62
C ARG A 248 -7.11 9.64 -7.46
N ALA A 249 -8.26 9.13 -6.99
CA ALA A 249 -9.43 9.95 -6.69
C ALA A 249 -9.17 11.00 -5.59
N ALA A 250 -8.17 10.77 -4.73
CA ALA A 250 -7.70 11.71 -3.73
C ALA A 250 -6.54 12.60 -4.20
N ASP A 251 -6.24 12.68 -5.50
CA ASP A 251 -5.10 13.40 -6.11
C ASP A 251 -3.74 12.99 -5.54
N LEU A 252 -3.60 11.72 -5.19
CA LEU A 252 -2.34 11.17 -4.71
C LEU A 252 -1.58 10.53 -5.87
N ARG A 253 -0.38 11.04 -6.17
CA ARG A 253 0.52 10.43 -7.15
C ARG A 253 0.86 9.02 -6.71
N THR A 254 0.47 8.03 -7.53
CA THR A 254 0.58 6.61 -7.18
C THR A 254 1.31 5.84 -8.27
N THR A 255 2.26 5.01 -7.87
CA THR A 255 2.98 4.09 -8.76
C THR A 255 2.32 2.71 -8.72
N LEU A 256 2.14 2.10 -9.89
CA LEU A 256 1.59 0.75 -10.01
C LEU A 256 2.70 -0.29 -10.10
N ALA A 257 2.52 -1.40 -9.42
CA ALA A 257 3.34 -2.58 -9.67
C ALA A 257 3.06 -3.12 -11.09
N ALA A 258 4.11 -3.54 -11.80
CA ALA A 258 4.01 -3.99 -13.19
C ALA A 258 3.09 -5.23 -13.37
N ARG A 259 2.90 -6.01 -12.33
CA ARG A 259 2.00 -7.18 -12.27
C ARG A 259 1.33 -7.19 -10.90
N GLY A 260 0.09 -7.66 -10.79
CA GLY A 260 -0.71 -7.75 -9.56
C GLY A 260 -0.16 -8.70 -8.47
N ARG A 261 1.16 -8.70 -8.25
CA ARG A 261 1.86 -9.62 -7.34
C ARG A 261 2.74 -8.86 -6.35
N LEU A 262 2.88 -9.38 -5.14
CA LEU A 262 3.70 -8.77 -4.08
C LEU A 262 5.17 -8.58 -4.49
N GLY A 263 5.75 -9.55 -5.21
CA GLY A 263 7.13 -9.44 -5.72
C GLY A 263 7.31 -8.26 -6.69
N SER A 264 6.29 -7.94 -7.51
CA SER A 264 6.32 -6.75 -8.37
C SER A 264 6.18 -5.46 -7.58
N LEU A 265 5.44 -5.47 -6.47
CA LEU A 265 5.33 -4.32 -5.57
C LEU A 265 6.67 -4.04 -4.87
N VAL A 266 7.38 -5.08 -4.39
CA VAL A 266 8.74 -4.95 -3.86
C VAL A 266 9.69 -4.38 -4.90
N ARG A 267 9.64 -4.87 -6.13
CA ARG A 267 10.47 -4.37 -7.24
C ARG A 267 10.20 -2.90 -7.51
N CYS A 268 8.93 -2.49 -7.55
CA CYS A 268 8.52 -1.09 -7.72
C CYS A 268 9.20 -0.17 -6.67
N VAL A 269 9.28 -0.60 -5.41
CA VAL A 269 9.97 0.15 -4.35
C VAL A 269 11.48 0.20 -4.60
N VAL A 270 12.10 -0.95 -4.91
CA VAL A 270 13.53 -1.03 -5.19
C VAL A 270 13.93 -0.17 -6.39
N ASP A 271 13.13 -0.22 -7.46
CA ASP A 271 13.38 0.57 -8.66
C ASP A 271 13.24 2.07 -8.38
N HIS A 272 12.23 2.48 -7.59
CA HIS A 272 12.05 3.90 -7.22
C HIS A 272 13.29 4.48 -6.52
N PHE A 273 13.82 3.76 -5.54
CA PHE A 273 14.97 4.20 -4.76
C PHE A 273 16.32 3.83 -5.38
N GLY A 274 16.39 2.83 -6.25
CA GLY A 274 17.63 2.37 -6.89
C GLY A 274 17.91 3.02 -8.24
N SER A 275 16.89 3.34 -9.05
CA SER A 275 17.03 3.84 -10.42
C SER A 275 16.93 5.36 -10.58
N GLY A 276 16.79 6.11 -9.48
CA GLY A 276 16.80 7.56 -9.51
C GLY A 276 15.46 8.25 -9.71
N ALA A 277 14.35 7.55 -9.47
CA ALA A 277 13.03 8.17 -9.45
C ALA A 277 12.83 9.08 -8.21
N ALA A 278 13.50 8.76 -7.09
CA ALA A 278 13.59 9.66 -5.95
C ALA A 278 14.48 10.87 -6.28
N PRO A 279 14.17 12.07 -5.71
CA PRO A 279 14.95 13.27 -5.99
C PRO A 279 16.42 13.12 -5.64
N ARG A 280 17.29 13.54 -6.56
CA ARG A 280 18.74 13.53 -6.39
C ARG A 280 19.31 14.93 -6.58
N LEU A 281 20.37 15.22 -5.85
CA LEU A 281 21.08 16.49 -5.93
C LEU A 281 22.59 16.24 -6.01
N ARG A 282 23.23 16.76 -7.05
CA ARG A 282 24.69 16.73 -7.14
C ARG A 282 25.28 17.82 -6.24
N THR A 283 26.15 17.43 -5.33
CA THR A 283 26.74 18.32 -4.33
C THR A 283 28.24 18.11 -4.26
N ALA A 284 28.95 19.00 -3.60
CA ALA A 284 30.38 18.84 -3.35
C ALA A 284 30.75 17.59 -2.53
N ALA A 285 29.78 16.97 -1.87
CA ALA A 285 29.98 15.69 -1.16
C ALA A 285 29.65 14.47 -2.03
N GLY A 286 29.15 14.66 -3.24
CA GLY A 286 28.67 13.61 -4.14
C GLY A 286 27.18 13.73 -4.43
N THR A 287 26.63 12.76 -5.15
CA THR A 287 25.19 12.70 -5.47
C THR A 287 24.41 12.27 -4.26
N MET A 288 23.59 13.18 -3.72
CA MET A 288 22.76 12.96 -2.53
C MET A 288 21.35 12.53 -2.89
N GLU A 289 20.80 11.62 -2.10
CA GLU A 289 19.40 11.18 -2.14
C GLU A 289 18.88 11.04 -0.71
N MET A 290 17.84 11.81 -0.35
CA MET A 290 17.28 11.81 0.99
C MET A 290 16.51 10.53 1.29
N ARG A 291 16.66 10.03 2.52
CA ARG A 291 15.87 8.97 3.15
C ARG A 291 15.36 9.44 4.50
N SER A 292 14.28 8.85 5.00
CA SER A 292 13.78 9.19 6.33
C SER A 292 14.79 8.92 7.46
N GLY A 293 15.63 7.90 7.31
CA GLY A 293 16.70 7.57 8.27
C GLY A 293 18.02 8.31 8.06
N GLY A 294 18.15 9.13 6.99
CA GLY A 294 19.41 9.82 6.68
C GLY A 294 19.53 10.23 5.22
N VAL A 295 20.72 10.08 4.66
CA VAL A 295 21.02 10.41 3.27
C VAL A 295 21.87 9.32 2.62
N VAL A 296 21.64 9.05 1.34
CA VAL A 296 22.54 8.24 0.51
C VAL A 296 23.43 9.20 -0.28
N VAL A 297 24.75 9.03 -0.21
CA VAL A 297 25.75 9.80 -0.95
C VAL A 297 26.55 8.82 -1.81
N ASP A 298 26.48 8.96 -3.13
CA ASP A 298 27.15 8.07 -4.11
C ASP A 298 26.93 6.57 -3.84
N GLY A 299 25.69 6.20 -3.39
CA GLY A 299 25.31 4.83 -3.07
C GLY A 299 25.67 4.35 -1.66
N PHE A 300 26.26 5.20 -0.82
CA PHE A 300 26.57 4.89 0.58
C PHE A 300 25.57 5.58 1.50
N PHE A 301 24.91 4.80 2.34
CA PHE A 301 23.98 5.33 3.33
C PHE A 301 24.71 5.94 4.52
N VAL A 302 24.40 7.19 4.82
CA VAL A 302 24.87 7.94 5.99
C VAL A 302 23.68 8.17 6.92
N PRO A 303 23.63 7.52 8.10
CA PRO A 303 22.56 7.73 9.06
C PRO A 303 22.64 9.13 9.66
N LEU A 304 21.49 9.77 9.83
CA LEU A 304 21.39 11.10 10.40
C LEU A 304 20.45 11.11 11.60
N SER A 305 20.70 12.01 12.55
CA SER A 305 19.72 12.31 13.59
C SER A 305 18.49 12.99 13.00
N ARG A 306 17.34 12.93 13.69
CA ARG A 306 16.12 13.65 13.26
C ARG A 306 16.39 15.14 12.96
N ALA A 307 17.13 15.82 13.83
CA ALA A 307 17.51 17.22 13.61
C ALA A 307 18.38 17.36 12.34
N GLY A 308 19.34 16.46 12.14
CA GLY A 308 20.19 16.42 10.95
C GLY A 308 19.39 16.21 9.68
N SER A 309 18.49 15.22 9.65
CA SER A 309 17.61 14.93 8.51
C SER A 309 16.68 16.11 8.20
N SER A 310 16.11 16.77 9.21
CA SER A 310 15.24 17.92 9.02
C SER A 310 16.01 19.11 8.39
N ILE A 311 17.17 19.45 8.92
CA ILE A 311 18.00 20.54 8.39
C ILE A 311 18.52 20.21 6.99
N LEU A 312 19.03 19.00 6.79
CA LEU A 312 19.52 18.59 5.47
C LEU A 312 18.38 18.58 4.44
N GLY A 313 17.17 18.16 4.82
CA GLY A 313 15.99 18.22 3.98
C GLY A 313 15.68 19.64 3.48
N GLU A 314 15.70 20.63 4.38
CA GLU A 314 15.50 22.04 4.03
C GLU A 314 16.57 22.58 3.07
N LEU A 315 17.82 22.21 3.32
CA LEU A 315 18.94 22.60 2.46
C LEU A 315 18.89 21.90 1.10
N PHE A 316 18.50 20.65 1.08
CA PHE A 316 18.34 19.85 -0.14
C PHE A 316 17.20 20.43 -1.00
N ASP A 317 16.06 20.78 -0.40
CA ASP A 317 14.92 21.39 -1.10
C ASP A 317 15.24 22.79 -1.64
N ALA A 318 16.18 23.48 -1.01
CA ALA A 318 16.68 24.75 -1.49
C ALA A 318 17.63 24.64 -2.70
N ALA A 319 18.11 23.43 -3.03
CA ALA A 319 18.95 23.14 -4.20
C ALA A 319 20.06 24.17 -4.42
N GLY A 320 20.87 24.46 -3.39
CA GLY A 320 21.92 25.48 -3.40
C GLY A 320 21.46 26.87 -3.00
N GLY A 321 20.17 27.11 -2.83
CA GLY A 321 19.64 28.35 -2.25
C GLY A 321 19.97 28.48 -0.76
N VAL A 322 20.05 29.73 -0.27
CA VAL A 322 20.33 30.01 1.13
C VAL A 322 19.08 29.79 1.98
N ARG A 323 19.23 29.07 3.09
CA ARG A 323 18.23 28.96 4.16
C ARG A 323 18.69 29.76 5.38
N THR A 324 17.82 30.65 5.88
CA THR A 324 18.11 31.42 7.08
C THR A 324 18.14 30.53 8.33
N ARG A 325 18.80 31.01 9.40
CA ARG A 325 18.79 30.30 10.69
C ARG A 325 17.37 30.09 11.20
N GLU A 326 16.49 31.07 11.02
CA GLU A 326 15.10 30.99 11.44
C GLU A 326 14.33 29.90 10.66
N GLN A 327 14.50 29.81 9.33
CA GLN A 327 13.90 28.73 8.51
C GLN A 327 14.36 27.36 8.97
N LEU A 328 15.67 27.19 9.18
CA LEU A 328 16.24 25.93 9.67
C LEU A 328 15.80 25.61 11.11
N GLY A 329 15.65 26.63 11.96
CA GLY A 329 15.15 26.46 13.33
C GLY A 329 13.70 25.94 13.38
N ARG A 330 12.84 26.44 12.46
CA ARG A 330 11.45 25.95 12.36
C ARG A 330 11.35 24.49 11.90
N ALA A 331 12.33 24.02 11.15
CA ALA A 331 12.39 22.64 10.68
C ALA A 331 12.87 21.67 11.78
N LEU A 332 13.47 22.15 12.85
CA LEU A 332 13.96 21.30 13.92
C LEU A 332 12.80 20.63 14.69
N PRO A 333 12.94 19.35 15.08
CA PRO A 333 11.99 18.70 15.98
C PRO A 333 11.83 19.52 17.29
N ARG A 334 10.58 19.76 17.71
CA ARG A 334 10.23 20.54 18.90
C ARG A 334 10.39 22.05 18.77
N GLY A 335 10.45 22.60 17.54
CA GLY A 335 10.50 24.06 17.32
C GLY A 335 11.65 24.71 18.09
N GLY A 336 12.85 24.17 17.95
CA GLY A 336 14.05 24.71 18.59
C GLY A 336 14.41 26.07 17.99
N GLU A 337 13.85 27.17 18.50
CA GLU A 337 14.13 28.55 18.05
C GLU A 337 15.56 29.02 18.36
N SER A 338 16.36 28.19 19.05
CA SER A 338 17.73 28.54 19.41
C SER A 338 18.67 28.48 18.22
N ALA A 339 19.26 29.62 17.88
CA ALA A 339 20.35 29.71 16.88
C ALA A 339 21.47 28.70 17.15
N HIS A 340 21.77 28.44 18.41
CA HIS A 340 22.76 27.45 18.85
C HIS A 340 22.38 26.02 18.46
N ALA A 341 21.09 25.63 18.53
CA ALA A 341 20.63 24.29 18.12
C ALA A 341 20.85 24.06 16.62
N VAL A 342 20.60 25.07 15.77
CA VAL A 342 20.87 25.03 14.33
C VAL A 342 22.37 24.90 14.06
N GLU A 343 23.21 25.69 14.74
CA GLU A 343 24.67 25.64 14.58
C GLU A 343 25.26 24.28 14.97
N MET A 344 24.80 23.70 16.08
CA MET A 344 25.22 22.36 16.51
C MET A 344 24.77 21.26 15.52
N ALA A 345 23.55 21.37 14.97
CA ALA A 345 23.06 20.42 13.99
C ALA A 345 23.85 20.54 12.66
N ILE A 346 24.16 21.75 12.21
CA ILE A 346 25.02 22.01 11.02
C ILE A 346 26.43 21.44 11.24
N ALA A 347 27.02 21.63 12.43
CA ALA A 347 28.35 21.10 12.73
C ALA A 347 28.38 19.57 12.62
N ARG A 348 27.41 18.89 13.22
CA ARG A 348 27.27 17.43 13.14
C ARG A 348 27.00 16.95 11.70
N LEU A 349 26.19 17.68 10.94
CA LEU A 349 25.93 17.36 9.54
C LEU A 349 27.21 17.44 8.70
N ARG A 350 28.02 18.49 8.89
CA ARG A 350 29.32 18.62 8.21
C ARG A 350 30.24 17.45 8.52
N GLU A 351 30.30 17.05 9.78
CA GLU A 351 31.08 15.88 10.20
C GLU A 351 30.58 14.61 9.49
N SER A 352 29.28 14.36 9.51
CA SER A 352 28.64 13.19 8.89
C SER A 352 28.82 13.15 7.36
N LEU A 353 28.89 14.31 6.68
CA LEU A 353 29.00 14.45 5.23
C LEU A 353 30.44 14.64 4.72
N GLY A 354 31.44 14.32 5.54
CA GLY A 354 32.85 14.35 5.14
C GLY A 354 33.51 15.72 5.12
N GLY A 355 32.91 16.74 5.76
CA GLY A 355 33.58 18.02 5.99
C GLY A 355 32.78 19.28 5.67
N ALA A 356 33.37 20.44 5.92
CA ALA A 356 32.74 21.75 5.82
C ALA A 356 32.39 22.18 4.38
N ALA A 357 32.96 21.53 3.37
CA ALA A 357 32.73 21.87 1.97
C ALA A 357 31.28 21.60 1.50
N SER A 358 30.61 20.62 2.12
CA SER A 358 29.25 20.22 1.74
C SER A 358 28.20 21.27 2.08
N ILE A 359 28.36 21.99 3.22
CA ILE A 359 27.42 23.00 3.70
C ILE A 359 28.18 24.31 3.98
N GLN A 360 27.94 25.33 3.16
CA GLN A 360 28.56 26.63 3.30
C GLN A 360 27.79 27.54 4.26
N THR A 361 28.54 28.31 5.09
CA THR A 361 28.00 29.41 5.86
C THR A 361 28.02 30.69 5.00
N ILE A 362 26.86 31.30 4.84
CA ILE A 362 26.73 32.59 4.18
C ILE A 362 26.57 33.66 5.25
N VAL A 363 27.61 34.47 5.43
CA VAL A 363 27.70 35.44 6.52
C VAL A 363 26.44 36.31 6.56
N LYS A 364 25.87 36.45 7.77
CA LYS A 364 24.62 37.20 8.08
C LYS A 364 23.35 36.70 7.36
N ARG A 365 23.43 35.66 6.50
CA ARG A 365 22.26 35.17 5.71
C ARG A 365 21.82 33.78 6.08
N GLY A 366 22.71 32.86 6.48
CA GLY A 366 22.37 31.49 6.85
C GLY A 366 23.32 30.45 6.27
N TYR A 367 22.74 29.34 5.78
CA TYR A 367 23.49 28.21 5.26
C TYR A 367 22.94 27.76 3.90
N ARG A 368 23.79 27.14 3.08
CA ARG A 368 23.39 26.50 1.82
C ARG A 368 24.15 25.19 1.59
N LEU A 369 23.55 24.27 0.87
CA LEU A 369 24.27 23.14 0.28
C LEU A 369 25.13 23.64 -0.89
N THR A 370 26.35 23.13 -0.99
CA THR A 370 27.21 23.37 -2.15
C THR A 370 26.78 22.41 -3.26
N VAL A 371 26.04 22.91 -4.23
CA VAL A 371 25.51 22.15 -5.37
C VAL A 371 26.48 22.36 -6.55
N GLU A 372 26.77 21.29 -7.29
CA GLU A 372 27.47 21.38 -8.57
C GLU A 372 26.48 21.85 -9.64
N GLU A 373 26.87 22.90 -10.38
CA GLU A 373 26.08 23.34 -11.53
C GLU A 373 26.04 22.22 -12.58
N SER A 374 24.84 21.91 -13.07
CA SER A 374 24.70 21.00 -14.21
C SER A 374 25.36 21.66 -15.42
N ALA A 375 26.43 21.05 -15.94
CA ALA A 375 27.07 21.46 -17.15
C ALA A 375 26.16 21.28 -18.36
#